data_541a829c11e101d8f0255c43e2ea088f
#
_entry.id   541a829c11e101d8f0255c43e2ea088f
#
_cell.length_a   1.000
_cell.length_b   1.000
_cell.length_c   1.000
_cell.angle_alpha   90.00
_cell.angle_beta   90.00
_cell.angle_gamma   90.00
#
_symmetry.space_group_name_H-M   'P 1'
#
loop_
_entity.id
_entity.type
_entity.pdbx_description
1 polymer ?
#
loop_
_entity_poly.entity_id
_entity_poly.type
_entity_poly.pdbx_seq_one_letter_code
_entity_poly.pdbx_strand_id
1 'polypeptide(L)'
;CDDCFKIYGVDLTGKTEYPEYPEGLPKELRKAPKDGPVPDPIFAVGETRVNIHLLGFREGMYKDMTLYINSMLTGHERKDAPIDPETGVATFKFGQYGPSLIYGNPAGPGSMHLNFWTAPGETADIYVDLTEKGKSIVQRRGKERKASHDRKLYATGTYADLNMLYDMRAEKQIGFDFYTGKFADYRMTADEYAQMIVSKYKMLTDSVARSGMSEMMKELNLLSLKQEALCVMVTCSSLLEHNYRSVNNLWDRNAKIDYKFATLEPKHYAAVCGLFDINDPKLLMGEFEPDYRTAISYSAFDWADIIHAENGLVVDLRKAVPMAAKAANCELTEADLASLRSLKNPFYAEACEAIQARVRRELAALEGKVKIEETPDVAPDKLFDAIVAPCKGKVVLVDFWNTWCGPCQQEMPDIQ
;
A
#
# COMPACT_ATOMS: atom_id res chain seq x y z
N CYS A 1 -13.73 -19.97 -13.77
CA CYS A 1 -13.07 -20.98 -14.56
C CYS A 1 -12.92 -22.24 -13.70
N ASP A 2 -13.47 -23.39 -14.14
CA ASP A 2 -13.44 -24.64 -13.35
C ASP A 2 -12.02 -25.15 -13.08
N ASP A 3 -11.05 -24.74 -13.93
CA ASP A 3 -9.65 -25.09 -13.76
C ASP A 3 -8.99 -24.43 -12.54
N CYS A 4 -9.49 -23.26 -12.10
CA CYS A 4 -8.98 -22.60 -10.89
C CYS A 4 -9.24 -23.43 -9.62
N PHE A 5 -10.30 -24.28 -9.60
CA PHE A 5 -10.62 -25.12 -8.46
C PHE A 5 -9.75 -26.37 -8.40
N LYS A 6 -9.42 -26.92 -9.56
CA LYS A 6 -8.50 -28.07 -9.67
C LYS A 6 -7.13 -27.73 -9.12
N ILE A 7 -6.69 -26.47 -9.26
CA ILE A 7 -5.39 -26.00 -8.77
C ILE A 7 -5.32 -26.09 -7.25
N TYR A 8 -6.34 -25.63 -6.52
CA TYR A 8 -6.35 -25.70 -5.04
C TYR A 8 -6.66 -27.09 -4.50
N GLY A 9 -7.08 -28.06 -5.35
CA GLY A 9 -7.41 -29.42 -4.94
C GLY A 9 -8.59 -29.53 -3.97
N VAL A 10 -9.46 -28.53 -3.96
CA VAL A 10 -10.64 -28.49 -3.09
C VAL A 10 -11.76 -29.32 -3.73
N ASP A 11 -12.30 -30.24 -2.95
CA ASP A 11 -13.48 -31.01 -3.34
C ASP A 11 -14.74 -30.12 -3.34
N LEU A 12 -15.29 -29.90 -4.51
CA LEU A 12 -16.51 -29.11 -4.70
C LEU A 12 -17.80 -29.86 -4.29
N THR A 13 -17.72 -31.18 -4.08
CA THR A 13 -18.88 -32.00 -3.67
C THR A 13 -19.21 -31.87 -2.18
N GLY A 14 -18.30 -31.30 -1.38
CA GLY A 14 -18.42 -31.14 0.06
C GLY A 14 -18.30 -32.45 0.85
N LYS A 15 -17.83 -33.53 0.20
CA LYS A 15 -17.68 -34.86 0.83
C LYS A 15 -16.34 -35.08 1.49
N THR A 16 -15.33 -34.26 1.17
CA THR A 16 -14.00 -34.37 1.76
C THR A 16 -13.95 -33.64 3.11
N GLU A 17 -13.59 -34.37 4.17
CA GLU A 17 -13.25 -33.80 5.45
C GLU A 17 -11.83 -33.27 5.38
N TYR A 18 -11.64 -32.01 5.74
CA TYR A 18 -10.34 -31.36 5.83
C TYR A 18 -9.91 -31.27 7.29
N PRO A 19 -8.60 -31.38 7.59
CA PRO A 19 -8.10 -31.22 8.95
C PRO A 19 -8.38 -29.80 9.45
N GLU A 20 -8.54 -29.64 10.76
CA GLU A 20 -8.75 -28.33 11.40
C GLU A 20 -7.60 -27.35 11.12
N TYR A 21 -6.36 -27.86 11.03
CA TYR A 21 -5.18 -27.07 10.70
C TYR A 21 -4.45 -27.72 9.51
N PRO A 22 -3.91 -26.90 8.57
CA PRO A 22 -3.22 -27.43 7.42
C PRO A 22 -1.92 -28.17 7.83
N GLU A 23 -1.55 -29.16 7.04
CA GLU A 23 -0.29 -29.87 7.20
C GLU A 23 0.87 -28.87 7.03
N GLY A 24 1.95 -29.06 7.83
CA GLY A 24 3.11 -28.16 7.82
C GLY A 24 2.95 -26.89 8.66
N LEU A 25 1.76 -26.59 9.20
CA LEU A 25 1.60 -25.44 10.11
C LEU A 25 2.25 -25.71 11.46
N PRO A 26 3.18 -24.83 11.94
CA PRO A 26 3.78 -24.92 13.26
C PRO A 26 2.72 -24.97 14.38
N LYS A 27 2.95 -25.82 15.39
CA LYS A 27 1.96 -26.01 16.47
C LYS A 27 1.69 -24.76 17.29
N GLU A 28 2.70 -23.93 17.47
CA GLU A 28 2.62 -22.64 18.17
C GLU A 28 1.68 -21.63 17.50
N LEU A 29 1.46 -21.75 16.18
CA LEU A 29 0.56 -20.88 15.43
C LEU A 29 -0.90 -21.36 15.41
N ARG A 30 -1.20 -22.53 15.96
CA ARG A 30 -2.56 -23.06 16.05
C ARG A 30 -3.41 -22.37 17.11
N LYS A 31 -2.83 -21.42 17.84
CA LYS A 31 -3.53 -20.60 18.84
C LYS A 31 -4.39 -19.54 18.16
N ALA A 32 -5.47 -19.15 18.83
CA ALA A 32 -6.22 -17.96 18.45
C ALA A 32 -5.33 -16.71 18.59
N PRO A 33 -5.41 -15.77 17.62
CA PRO A 33 -4.71 -14.50 17.77
C PRO A 33 -5.28 -13.70 18.96
N LYS A 34 -4.41 -12.93 19.60
CA LYS A 34 -4.81 -12.06 20.71
C LYS A 34 -5.48 -10.81 20.15
N ASP A 35 -6.66 -10.51 20.67
CA ASP A 35 -7.32 -9.23 20.44
C ASP A 35 -6.81 -8.17 21.42
N GLY A 36 -6.92 -6.90 21.06
CA GLY A 36 -6.46 -5.77 21.86
C GLY A 36 -6.26 -4.52 21.02
N PRO A 37 -5.46 -3.55 21.47
CA PRO A 37 -5.16 -2.36 20.69
C PRO A 37 -4.30 -2.71 19.47
N VAL A 38 -4.45 -1.90 18.38
CA VAL A 38 -3.52 -1.94 17.26
C VAL A 38 -2.11 -1.65 17.80
N PRO A 39 -1.10 -2.47 17.44
CA PRO A 39 0.28 -2.22 17.88
C PRO A 39 0.79 -0.85 17.43
N ASP A 40 1.68 -0.27 18.22
CA ASP A 40 2.32 0.99 17.84
C ASP A 40 3.24 0.81 16.63
N PRO A 41 3.36 1.82 15.76
CA PRO A 41 4.29 1.79 14.64
C PRO A 41 5.75 1.81 15.14
N ILE A 42 6.59 0.96 14.58
CA ILE A 42 8.02 0.92 14.91
C ILE A 42 8.79 1.80 13.91
N PHE A 43 9.39 2.88 14.42
CA PHE A 43 10.26 3.77 13.67
C PHE A 43 11.71 3.29 13.80
N ALA A 44 12.15 2.51 12.84
CA ALA A 44 13.52 2.00 12.74
C ALA A 44 13.91 1.79 11.27
N VAL A 45 15.21 1.65 11.04
CA VAL A 45 15.78 1.23 9.76
C VAL A 45 16.29 -0.20 9.92
N GLY A 46 15.92 -1.09 9.00
CA GLY A 46 16.40 -2.47 9.07
C GLY A 46 16.21 -3.25 7.77
N GLU A 47 16.98 -4.31 7.59
CA GLU A 47 16.72 -5.30 6.56
C GLU A 47 15.69 -6.29 7.09
N THR A 48 14.51 -6.31 6.48
CA THR A 48 13.42 -7.23 6.83
C THR A 48 13.46 -8.44 5.92
N ARG A 49 13.23 -9.61 6.51
CA ARG A 49 13.07 -10.87 5.78
C ARG A 49 11.64 -11.37 5.93
N VAL A 50 11.02 -11.71 4.81
CA VAL A 50 9.68 -12.31 4.80
C VAL A 50 9.77 -13.66 4.10
N ASN A 51 9.35 -14.73 4.77
CA ASN A 51 9.18 -16.05 4.17
C ASN A 51 7.68 -16.32 4.04
N ILE A 52 7.20 -16.55 2.82
CA ILE A 52 5.81 -16.92 2.57
C ILE A 52 5.75 -18.42 2.31
N HIS A 53 5.08 -19.13 3.19
CA HIS A 53 4.89 -20.58 3.15
C HIS A 53 3.48 -20.88 2.62
N LEU A 54 3.38 -21.44 1.41
CA LEU A 54 2.11 -21.84 0.80
C LEU A 54 1.77 -23.26 1.24
N LEU A 55 0.98 -23.41 2.31
CA LEU A 55 0.58 -24.72 2.84
C LEU A 55 -0.44 -25.39 1.88
N GLY A 56 -0.14 -26.64 1.51
CA GLY A 56 -0.89 -27.34 0.47
C GLY A 56 -0.44 -26.98 -0.96
N PHE A 57 0.73 -26.35 -1.10
CA PHE A 57 1.35 -26.08 -2.38
C PHE A 57 1.66 -27.37 -3.14
N ARG A 58 1.53 -27.32 -4.46
CA ARG A 58 1.85 -28.39 -5.38
C ARG A 58 2.55 -27.80 -6.60
N GLU A 59 3.51 -28.51 -7.12
CA GLU A 59 4.24 -28.14 -8.32
C GLU A 59 3.27 -27.73 -9.45
N GLY A 60 3.58 -26.63 -10.13
CA GLY A 60 2.76 -26.07 -11.21
C GLY A 60 1.60 -25.16 -10.78
N MET A 61 1.37 -24.94 -9.47
CA MET A 61 0.35 -23.98 -9.00
C MET A 61 0.77 -22.54 -9.27
N TYR A 62 1.96 -22.16 -8.83
CA TYR A 62 2.54 -20.82 -8.95
C TYR A 62 4.04 -20.94 -9.20
N LYS A 63 4.60 -20.05 -10.00
CA LYS A 63 6.04 -20.01 -10.26
C LYS A 63 6.74 -18.96 -9.39
N ASP A 64 6.12 -17.80 -9.28
CA ASP A 64 6.70 -16.63 -8.62
C ASP A 64 5.69 -15.97 -7.70
N MET A 65 6.19 -15.26 -6.70
CA MET A 65 5.43 -14.41 -5.79
C MET A 65 5.91 -12.97 -5.93
N THR A 66 4.96 -12.04 -6.03
CA THR A 66 5.23 -10.60 -6.00
C THR A 66 4.79 -10.01 -4.68
N LEU A 67 5.63 -9.19 -4.06
CA LEU A 67 5.27 -8.31 -2.96
C LEU A 67 5.31 -6.84 -3.41
N TYR A 68 4.30 -6.09 -3.00
CA TYR A 68 4.24 -4.63 -3.07
C TYR A 68 4.37 -4.10 -1.65
N ILE A 69 5.49 -3.45 -1.36
CA ILE A 69 5.84 -2.94 -0.04
C ILE A 69 5.51 -1.45 -0.01
N ASN A 70 4.58 -1.05 0.86
CA ASN A 70 4.26 0.35 1.05
C ASN A 70 5.20 0.93 2.11
N SER A 71 6.22 1.63 1.67
CA SER A 71 7.15 2.34 2.56
C SER A 71 6.63 3.73 2.84
N MET A 72 6.59 4.12 4.11
CA MET A 72 6.19 5.45 4.54
C MET A 72 7.09 6.59 4.00
N LEU A 73 8.27 6.28 3.49
CA LEU A 73 9.22 7.26 2.96
C LEU A 73 9.45 7.13 1.45
N THR A 74 9.61 5.91 0.94
CA THR A 74 9.94 5.68 -0.48
C THR A 74 8.75 5.36 -1.37
N GLY A 75 7.54 5.25 -0.81
CA GLY A 75 6.35 4.89 -1.56
C GLY A 75 6.27 3.38 -1.85
N HIS A 76 5.82 3.01 -3.03
CA HIS A 76 5.67 1.60 -3.42
C HIS A 76 6.99 1.02 -3.93
N GLU A 77 7.39 -0.12 -3.38
CA GLU A 77 8.49 -0.92 -3.90
C GLU A 77 7.94 -2.31 -4.28
N ARG A 78 8.25 -2.79 -5.49
CA ARG A 78 7.90 -4.13 -5.95
C ARG A 78 9.09 -5.05 -5.74
N LYS A 79 8.84 -6.26 -5.23
CA LYS A 79 9.82 -7.35 -5.14
C LYS A 79 9.19 -8.63 -5.67
N ASP A 80 9.94 -9.32 -6.51
CA ASP A 80 9.57 -10.63 -7.03
C ASP A 80 10.53 -11.67 -6.47
N ALA A 81 10.01 -12.85 -6.16
CA ALA A 81 10.82 -14.00 -5.74
C ALA A 81 10.22 -15.29 -6.29
N PRO A 82 11.07 -16.23 -6.74
CA PRO A 82 10.61 -17.56 -7.13
C PRO A 82 10.03 -18.30 -5.92
N ILE A 83 9.01 -19.10 -6.18
CA ILE A 83 8.50 -20.06 -5.20
C ILE A 83 9.28 -21.35 -5.39
N ASP A 84 9.92 -21.82 -4.32
CA ASP A 84 10.61 -23.11 -4.31
C ASP A 84 9.60 -24.23 -4.65
N PRO A 85 9.83 -24.99 -5.74
CA PRO A 85 8.85 -25.98 -6.22
C PRO A 85 8.68 -27.18 -5.28
N GLU A 86 9.65 -27.47 -4.41
CA GLU A 86 9.59 -28.59 -3.47
C GLU A 86 8.89 -28.22 -2.18
N THR A 87 9.14 -26.99 -1.70
CA THR A 87 8.69 -26.54 -0.37
C THR A 87 7.49 -25.59 -0.42
N GLY A 88 7.22 -24.95 -1.56
CA GLY A 88 6.18 -23.92 -1.68
C GLY A 88 6.54 -22.62 -0.94
N VAL A 89 7.82 -22.35 -0.71
CA VAL A 89 8.28 -21.17 0.04
C VAL A 89 8.87 -20.12 -0.90
N ALA A 90 8.42 -18.87 -0.74
CA ALA A 90 9.05 -17.70 -1.35
C ALA A 90 9.72 -16.85 -0.27
N THR A 91 10.98 -16.47 -0.47
CA THR A 91 11.76 -15.68 0.50
C THR A 91 12.11 -14.33 -0.08
N PHE A 92 11.80 -13.26 0.68
CA PHE A 92 12.08 -11.88 0.33
C PHE A 92 13.04 -11.25 1.34
N LYS A 93 13.88 -10.32 0.86
CA LYS A 93 14.71 -9.45 1.69
C LYS A 93 14.62 -8.03 1.11
N PHE A 94 14.40 -7.06 1.97
CA PHE A 94 14.31 -5.65 1.57
C PHE A 94 14.64 -4.72 2.73
N GLY A 95 15.15 -3.54 2.40
CA GLY A 95 15.30 -2.45 3.37
C GLY A 95 13.93 -1.91 3.75
N GLN A 96 13.64 -1.81 5.04
CA GLN A 96 12.38 -1.29 5.54
C GLN A 96 12.64 -0.06 6.43
N TYR A 97 11.79 0.95 6.25
CA TYR A 97 11.89 2.26 6.90
C TYR A 97 10.55 2.57 7.55
N GLY A 98 10.37 2.16 8.81
CA GLY A 98 9.11 2.24 9.53
C GLY A 98 8.17 1.07 9.25
N PRO A 99 6.93 1.08 9.81
CA PRO A 99 5.95 0.03 9.57
C PRO A 99 5.54 0.00 8.09
N SER A 100 5.25 -1.17 7.56
CA SER A 100 4.81 -1.30 6.18
C SER A 100 3.65 -2.27 6.06
N LEU A 101 2.57 -1.85 5.39
CA LEU A 101 1.54 -2.74 4.89
C LEU A 101 2.01 -3.31 3.55
N ILE A 102 2.09 -4.62 3.48
CA ILE A 102 2.57 -5.35 2.31
C ILE A 102 1.38 -6.03 1.62
N TYR A 103 1.33 -5.90 0.31
CA TYR A 103 0.40 -6.64 -0.54
C TYR A 103 1.17 -7.74 -1.27
N GLY A 104 0.71 -8.98 -1.13
CA GLY A 104 1.31 -10.14 -1.79
C GLY A 104 0.37 -10.74 -2.83
N ASN A 105 0.93 -11.15 -3.98
CA ASN A 105 0.17 -11.84 -5.02
C ASN A 105 1.08 -12.82 -5.78
N PRO A 106 0.77 -14.14 -5.78
CA PRO A 106 1.49 -15.06 -6.63
C PRO A 106 1.10 -14.89 -8.09
N ALA A 107 2.08 -15.01 -8.98
CA ALA A 107 1.85 -15.03 -10.41
C ALA A 107 1.24 -16.38 -10.82
N GLY A 108 0.01 -16.39 -11.33
CA GLY A 108 -0.65 -17.60 -11.80
C GLY A 108 -2.17 -17.54 -11.79
N PRO A 109 -2.82 -18.65 -12.10
CA PRO A 109 -4.27 -18.73 -12.18
C PRO A 109 -4.90 -18.63 -10.78
N GLY A 110 -5.85 -17.73 -10.62
CA GLY A 110 -6.56 -17.50 -9.36
C GLY A 110 -5.84 -16.47 -8.51
N SER A 111 -6.28 -15.21 -8.56
CA SER A 111 -5.69 -14.16 -7.75
C SER A 111 -5.82 -14.45 -6.25
N MET A 112 -4.68 -14.54 -5.58
CA MET A 112 -4.60 -14.63 -4.13
C MET A 112 -4.02 -13.31 -3.62
N HIS A 113 -4.84 -12.53 -2.94
CA HIS A 113 -4.38 -11.30 -2.31
C HIS A 113 -4.03 -11.58 -0.86
N LEU A 114 -2.80 -11.25 -0.48
CA LEU A 114 -2.30 -11.29 0.89
C LEU A 114 -2.06 -9.86 1.32
N ASN A 115 -2.48 -9.52 2.52
CA ASN A 115 -2.21 -8.23 3.13
C ASN A 115 -1.70 -8.49 4.54
N PHE A 116 -0.54 -7.95 4.87
CA PHE A 116 0.07 -8.11 6.19
C PHE A 116 1.03 -6.97 6.50
N TRP A 117 1.23 -6.69 7.77
CA TRP A 117 2.18 -5.70 8.27
C TRP A 117 3.48 -6.38 8.71
N THR A 118 4.60 -5.68 8.51
CA THR A 118 5.91 -6.06 9.02
C THR A 118 6.58 -4.90 9.72
N ALA A 119 7.47 -5.22 10.68
CA ALA A 119 8.33 -4.26 11.34
C ALA A 119 9.74 -4.28 10.72
N PRO A 120 10.48 -3.15 10.76
CA PRO A 120 11.85 -3.08 10.26
C PRO A 120 12.80 -4.03 11.00
N GLY A 121 13.65 -4.73 10.25
CA GLY A 121 14.71 -5.58 10.81
C GLY A 121 14.26 -6.94 11.33
N GLU A 122 12.99 -7.30 11.20
CA GLU A 122 12.48 -8.60 11.64
C GLU A 122 12.61 -9.69 10.56
N THR A 123 12.50 -10.94 10.99
CA THR A 123 12.13 -12.06 10.14
C THR A 123 10.70 -12.45 10.44
N ALA A 124 9.82 -12.31 9.44
CA ALA A 124 8.41 -12.70 9.54
C ALA A 124 8.12 -13.91 8.65
N ASP A 125 7.52 -14.95 9.22
CA ASP A 125 7.00 -16.09 8.49
C ASP A 125 5.49 -15.95 8.34
N ILE A 126 5.03 -15.96 7.08
CA ILE A 126 3.63 -15.87 6.70
C ILE A 126 3.20 -17.22 6.10
N TYR A 127 2.34 -17.92 6.77
CA TYR A 127 1.80 -19.20 6.31
C TYR A 127 0.41 -18.99 5.72
N VAL A 128 0.19 -19.46 4.50
CA VAL A 128 -1.06 -19.32 3.77
C VAL A 128 -1.68 -20.68 3.54
N ASP A 129 -2.85 -20.91 4.13
CA ASP A 129 -3.63 -22.14 3.88
C ASP A 129 -4.33 -22.05 2.53
N LEU A 130 -3.78 -22.73 1.53
CA LEU A 130 -4.33 -22.77 0.19
C LEU A 130 -5.66 -23.55 0.12
N THR A 131 -5.90 -24.49 1.02
CA THR A 131 -7.16 -25.22 1.10
C THR A 131 -8.30 -24.29 1.53
N GLU A 132 -8.13 -23.56 2.62
CA GLU A 132 -9.12 -22.57 3.07
C GLU A 132 -9.29 -21.43 2.06
N LYS A 133 -8.21 -21.02 1.40
CA LYS A 133 -8.30 -20.07 0.31
C LYS A 133 -9.15 -20.59 -0.85
N GLY A 134 -8.95 -21.84 -1.25
CA GLY A 134 -9.76 -22.54 -2.26
C GLY A 134 -11.23 -22.64 -1.86
N LYS A 135 -11.53 -23.06 -0.63
CA LYS A 135 -12.91 -23.12 -0.09
C LYS A 135 -13.58 -21.74 -0.16
N SER A 136 -12.88 -20.68 0.21
CA SER A 136 -13.42 -19.31 0.19
C SER A 136 -13.79 -18.84 -1.23
N ILE A 137 -13.06 -19.28 -2.25
CA ILE A 137 -13.38 -18.98 -3.66
C ILE A 137 -14.67 -19.70 -4.09
N VAL A 138 -14.84 -20.97 -3.69
CA VAL A 138 -16.04 -21.75 -3.96
C VAL A 138 -17.28 -21.10 -3.34
N GLN A 139 -17.21 -20.74 -2.07
CA GLN A 139 -18.31 -20.12 -1.34
C GLN A 139 -18.76 -18.78 -1.95
N ARG A 140 -17.82 -17.97 -2.47
CA ARG A 140 -18.14 -16.69 -3.15
C ARG A 140 -18.95 -16.88 -4.45
N ARG A 141 -18.84 -18.02 -5.10
CA ARG A 141 -19.57 -18.35 -6.35
C ARG A 141 -20.93 -18.99 -6.10
N GLY A 142 -21.16 -19.54 -4.92
CA GLY A 142 -22.47 -20.05 -4.49
C GLY A 142 -23.52 -18.93 -4.33
N LYS A 143 -24.80 -19.28 -4.40
CA LYS A 143 -25.90 -18.33 -4.14
C LYS A 143 -25.92 -17.84 -2.69
N GLU A 144 -25.32 -18.58 -1.78
CA GLU A 144 -25.13 -18.21 -0.38
C GLU A 144 -23.71 -17.63 -0.21
N ARG A 145 -23.60 -16.32 -0.17
CA ARG A 145 -22.37 -15.60 0.19
C ARG A 145 -22.17 -15.65 1.71
N LYS A 146 -21.91 -16.79 2.28
CA LYS A 146 -21.39 -16.85 3.65
C LYS A 146 -19.91 -16.46 3.57
N ALA A 147 -19.52 -15.41 4.28
CA ALA A 147 -18.11 -15.11 4.48
C ALA A 147 -17.49 -16.31 5.20
N SER A 148 -16.42 -16.90 4.64
CA SER A 148 -15.64 -17.88 5.40
C SER A 148 -14.96 -17.11 6.52
N HIS A 149 -15.25 -17.47 7.76
CA HIS A 149 -14.60 -16.91 8.95
C HIS A 149 -13.33 -17.70 9.31
N ASP A 150 -13.01 -18.72 8.52
CA ASP A 150 -11.86 -19.58 8.77
C ASP A 150 -10.58 -18.85 8.42
N ARG A 151 -9.62 -18.97 9.32
CA ARG A 151 -8.31 -18.33 9.17
C ARG A 151 -7.53 -18.97 8.03
N LYS A 152 -7.11 -18.15 7.07
CA LYS A 152 -6.33 -18.57 5.90
C LYS A 152 -4.86 -18.16 6.00
N LEU A 153 -4.54 -17.23 6.91
CA LEU A 153 -3.22 -16.69 7.13
C LEU A 153 -2.82 -16.88 8.59
N TYR A 154 -1.60 -17.35 8.79
CA TYR A 154 -0.93 -17.43 10.08
C TYR A 154 0.39 -16.70 9.97
N ALA A 155 0.82 -16.02 11.03
CA ALA A 155 1.98 -15.17 10.98
C ALA A 155 2.84 -15.29 12.23
N THR A 156 4.14 -15.06 12.06
CA THR A 156 5.09 -14.72 13.13
C THR A 156 5.50 -13.25 13.00
N GLY A 157 6.29 -12.75 13.93
CA GLY A 157 6.81 -11.38 13.92
C GLY A 157 5.96 -10.42 14.77
N THR A 158 6.35 -9.16 14.73
CA THR A 158 5.82 -8.10 15.62
C THR A 158 4.32 -7.89 15.47
N TYR A 159 3.80 -7.95 14.25
CA TYR A 159 2.40 -7.71 13.95
C TYR A 159 1.59 -8.99 13.69
N ALA A 160 2.04 -10.13 14.23
CA ALA A 160 1.44 -11.44 13.97
C ALA A 160 -0.06 -11.49 14.30
N ASP A 161 -0.47 -11.03 15.50
CA ASP A 161 -1.88 -11.04 15.90
C ASP A 161 -2.72 -10.11 15.02
N LEU A 162 -2.21 -8.92 14.67
CA LEU A 162 -2.86 -7.99 13.74
C LEU A 162 -3.09 -8.65 12.38
N ASN A 163 -2.06 -9.29 11.82
CA ASN A 163 -2.12 -9.94 10.51
C ASN A 163 -3.16 -11.06 10.49
N MET A 164 -3.21 -11.89 11.53
CA MET A 164 -4.17 -12.98 11.64
C MET A 164 -5.61 -12.47 11.83
N LEU A 165 -5.84 -11.48 12.69
CA LEU A 165 -7.16 -10.89 12.90
C LEU A 165 -7.65 -10.16 11.65
N TYR A 166 -6.75 -9.50 10.92
CA TYR A 166 -7.08 -8.85 9.66
C TYR A 166 -7.53 -9.84 8.57
N ASP A 167 -6.88 -11.00 8.46
CA ASP A 167 -7.29 -12.07 7.53
C ASP A 167 -8.65 -12.69 7.90
N MET A 168 -8.92 -12.83 9.20
CA MET A 168 -10.14 -13.42 9.74
C MET A 168 -11.35 -12.47 9.70
N ARG A 169 -11.16 -11.20 9.36
CA ARG A 169 -12.27 -10.23 9.38
C ARG A 169 -13.42 -10.68 8.50
N ALA A 170 -14.57 -10.83 9.10
CA ALA A 170 -15.82 -11.21 8.43
C ALA A 170 -16.55 -10.00 7.85
N GLU A 171 -16.49 -8.88 8.58
CA GLU A 171 -17.18 -7.67 8.22
C GLU A 171 -16.36 -6.85 7.21
N LYS A 172 -17.09 -6.30 6.23
CA LYS A 172 -16.50 -5.35 5.28
C LYS A 172 -16.07 -4.11 6.05
N GLN A 173 -14.92 -3.56 5.69
CA GLN A 173 -14.48 -2.27 6.19
C GLN A 173 -15.56 -1.20 6.03
N ILE A 174 -15.78 -0.43 7.08
CA ILE A 174 -16.67 0.72 7.09
C ILE A 174 -15.86 1.95 6.67
N GLY A 175 -16.23 2.59 5.57
CA GLY A 175 -15.42 3.67 4.98
C GLY A 175 -16.23 4.70 4.22
N PHE A 176 -15.56 5.73 3.73
CA PHE A 176 -16.15 6.81 2.93
C PHE A 176 -16.52 6.40 1.50
N ASP A 177 -16.10 5.25 1.03
CA ASP A 177 -16.10 4.89 -0.39
C ASP A 177 -15.25 5.88 -1.22
N PHE A 178 -14.07 6.22 -0.72
CA PHE A 178 -13.15 7.21 -1.26
C PHE A 178 -12.95 7.07 -2.77
N TYR A 179 -12.65 5.86 -3.24
CA TYR A 179 -12.35 5.62 -4.66
C TYR A 179 -13.57 5.77 -5.59
N THR A 180 -14.79 5.69 -5.09
CA THR A 180 -15.99 5.88 -5.92
C THR A 180 -16.46 7.32 -5.95
N GLY A 181 -16.16 8.11 -4.91
CA GLY A 181 -16.55 9.52 -4.76
C GLY A 181 -18.06 9.80 -4.75
N LYS A 182 -18.88 8.76 -4.89
CA LYS A 182 -20.35 8.88 -5.10
C LYS A 182 -21.13 9.52 -3.95
N PHE A 183 -20.46 9.71 -2.81
CA PHE A 183 -21.08 10.31 -1.63
C PHE A 183 -21.27 11.83 -1.72
N ALA A 184 -20.62 12.51 -2.68
CA ALA A 184 -20.64 13.96 -2.81
C ALA A 184 -21.34 14.40 -4.12
N ASP A 185 -22.27 15.35 -4.02
CA ASP A 185 -22.82 16.02 -5.19
C ASP A 185 -21.82 17.08 -5.68
N TYR A 186 -21.50 17.08 -6.98
CA TYR A 186 -20.55 18.02 -7.56
C TYR A 186 -20.95 19.51 -7.43
N ARG A 187 -22.22 19.80 -7.10
CA ARG A 187 -22.78 21.14 -6.92
C ARG A 187 -22.57 21.70 -5.52
N MET A 188 -22.07 20.90 -4.58
CA MET A 188 -21.86 21.33 -3.21
C MET A 188 -20.93 22.54 -3.14
N THR A 189 -21.24 23.47 -2.26
CA THR A 189 -20.33 24.50 -1.81
C THR A 189 -19.24 23.93 -0.89
N ALA A 190 -18.18 24.68 -0.64
CA ALA A 190 -17.11 24.25 0.26
C ALA A 190 -17.60 23.99 1.69
N ASP A 191 -18.50 24.85 2.20
CA ASP A 191 -19.07 24.69 3.54
C ASP A 191 -19.96 23.43 3.62
N GLU A 192 -20.82 23.20 2.61
CA GLU A 192 -21.68 22.00 2.54
C GLU A 192 -20.84 20.71 2.46
N TYR A 193 -19.78 20.72 1.64
CA TYR A 193 -18.89 19.58 1.51
C TYR A 193 -18.19 19.26 2.83
N ALA A 194 -17.58 20.25 3.47
CA ALA A 194 -16.90 20.05 4.75
C ALA A 194 -17.87 19.55 5.84
N GLN A 195 -19.08 20.16 5.93
CA GLN A 195 -20.10 19.74 6.88
C GLN A 195 -20.57 18.30 6.62
N MET A 196 -20.71 17.91 5.35
CA MET A 196 -21.06 16.55 4.95
C MET A 196 -19.98 15.55 5.39
N ILE A 197 -18.67 15.86 5.18
CA ILE A 197 -17.56 15.00 5.64
C ILE A 197 -17.59 14.84 7.16
N VAL A 198 -17.72 15.94 7.92
CA VAL A 198 -17.82 15.89 9.39
C VAL A 198 -18.98 15.01 9.85
N SER A 199 -20.15 15.17 9.25
CA SER A 199 -21.35 14.40 9.60
C SER A 199 -21.20 12.93 9.24
N LYS A 200 -20.66 12.64 8.05
CA LYS A 200 -20.41 11.27 7.58
C LYS A 200 -19.36 10.57 8.44
N TYR A 201 -18.28 11.25 8.81
CA TYR A 201 -17.27 10.70 9.72
C TYR A 201 -17.88 10.25 11.04
N LYS A 202 -18.70 11.10 11.70
CA LYS A 202 -19.39 10.75 12.95
C LYS A 202 -20.31 9.54 12.78
N MET A 203 -21.08 9.50 11.71
CA MET A 203 -21.96 8.37 11.41
C MET A 203 -21.19 7.06 11.21
N LEU A 204 -20.05 7.12 10.51
CA LEU A 204 -19.21 5.95 10.24
C LEU A 204 -18.51 5.46 11.50
N THR A 205 -17.99 6.37 12.35
CA THR A 205 -17.40 5.99 13.65
C THR A 205 -18.41 5.33 14.59
N ASP A 206 -19.64 5.83 14.62
CA ASP A 206 -20.73 5.19 15.36
C ASP A 206 -21.06 3.79 14.80
N SER A 207 -20.96 3.61 13.50
CA SER A 207 -21.18 2.31 12.84
C SER A 207 -20.07 1.32 13.20
N VAL A 208 -18.81 1.76 13.23
CA VAL A 208 -17.69 0.94 13.71
C VAL A 208 -17.89 0.53 15.17
N ALA A 209 -18.27 1.45 16.03
CA ALA A 209 -18.51 1.17 17.46
C ALA A 209 -19.59 0.09 17.67
N ARG A 210 -20.64 0.08 16.83
CA ARG A 210 -21.73 -0.90 16.88
C ARG A 210 -21.49 -2.19 16.13
N SER A 211 -20.38 -2.28 15.37
CA SER A 211 -20.05 -3.47 14.58
C SER A 211 -19.67 -4.66 15.45
N GLY A 212 -19.75 -5.87 14.90
CA GLY A 212 -19.27 -7.10 15.53
C GLY A 212 -17.75 -7.33 15.40
N MET A 213 -17.01 -6.36 14.91
CA MET A 213 -15.54 -6.45 14.77
C MET A 213 -14.86 -6.64 16.12
N SER A 214 -13.70 -7.32 16.13
CA SER A 214 -12.83 -7.37 17.30
C SER A 214 -12.30 -5.98 17.66
N GLU A 215 -11.78 -5.77 18.86
CA GLU A 215 -11.30 -4.46 19.31
C GLU A 215 -10.16 -3.93 18.41
N MET A 216 -9.22 -4.79 18.06
CA MET A 216 -8.13 -4.44 17.13
C MET A 216 -8.66 -4.04 15.75
N MET A 217 -9.64 -4.75 15.21
CA MET A 217 -10.23 -4.42 13.92
C MET A 217 -11.07 -3.15 13.95
N LYS A 218 -11.74 -2.84 15.07
CA LYS A 218 -12.42 -1.55 15.26
C LYS A 218 -11.42 -0.40 15.27
N GLU A 219 -10.33 -0.50 16.04
CA GLU A 219 -9.29 0.53 16.08
C GLU A 219 -8.64 0.72 14.71
N LEU A 220 -8.28 -0.37 14.01
CA LEU A 220 -7.73 -0.30 12.66
C LEU A 220 -8.68 0.39 11.68
N ASN A 221 -9.97 0.06 11.74
CA ASN A 221 -10.98 0.71 10.90
C ASN A 221 -11.15 2.20 11.24
N LEU A 222 -11.07 2.57 12.52
CA LEU A 222 -11.10 3.98 12.93
C LEU A 222 -9.86 4.75 12.43
N LEU A 223 -8.67 4.14 12.45
CA LEU A 223 -7.46 4.73 11.86
C LEU A 223 -7.65 4.96 10.36
N SER A 224 -8.18 3.97 9.65
CA SER A 224 -8.48 4.07 8.22
C SER A 224 -9.52 5.16 7.93
N LEU A 225 -10.56 5.30 8.75
CA LEU A 225 -11.56 6.38 8.62
C LEU A 225 -10.95 7.78 8.81
N LYS A 226 -10.02 7.94 9.75
CA LYS A 226 -9.29 9.21 9.96
C LYS A 226 -8.47 9.56 8.71
N GLN A 227 -7.77 8.58 8.16
CA GLN A 227 -6.99 8.74 6.91
C GLN A 227 -7.91 9.13 5.75
N GLU A 228 -8.99 8.37 5.50
CA GLU A 228 -9.95 8.67 4.44
C GLU A 228 -10.56 10.07 4.59
N ALA A 229 -10.92 10.49 5.82
CA ALA A 229 -11.47 11.82 6.07
C ALA A 229 -10.52 12.93 5.61
N LEU A 230 -9.21 12.80 5.87
CA LEU A 230 -8.19 13.75 5.41
C LEU A 230 -8.01 13.69 3.89
N CYS A 231 -7.97 12.49 3.32
CA CYS A 231 -7.82 12.30 1.88
C CYS A 231 -8.99 12.91 1.09
N VAL A 232 -10.24 12.66 1.51
CA VAL A 232 -11.41 13.23 0.82
C VAL A 232 -11.46 14.76 0.93
N MET A 233 -10.93 15.34 2.01
CA MET A 233 -10.80 16.79 2.10
C MET A 233 -9.78 17.34 1.10
N VAL A 234 -8.61 16.76 1.01
CA VAL A 234 -7.55 17.22 0.08
C VAL A 234 -7.97 17.04 -1.38
N THR A 235 -8.69 15.98 -1.69
CA THR A 235 -9.14 15.65 -3.05
C THR A 235 -10.50 16.24 -3.42
N CYS A 236 -11.07 17.13 -2.62
CA CYS A 236 -12.41 17.68 -2.80
C CYS A 236 -12.70 18.08 -4.26
N SER A 237 -11.92 18.99 -4.84
CA SER A 237 -12.15 19.48 -6.20
C SER A 237 -12.08 18.34 -7.24
N SER A 238 -11.14 17.40 -7.10
CA SER A 238 -11.00 16.26 -8.02
C SER A 238 -12.16 15.29 -7.90
N LEU A 239 -12.66 15.05 -6.68
CA LEU A 239 -13.85 14.21 -6.45
C LEU A 239 -15.10 14.83 -7.04
N LEU A 240 -15.30 16.12 -6.85
CA LEU A 240 -16.44 16.85 -7.42
C LEU A 240 -16.36 16.88 -8.95
N GLU A 241 -15.17 17.08 -9.53
CA GLU A 241 -14.96 16.98 -10.98
C GLU A 241 -15.27 15.58 -11.50
N HIS A 242 -14.78 14.53 -10.82
CA HIS A 242 -15.06 13.13 -11.19
C HIS A 242 -16.57 12.87 -11.22
N ASN A 243 -17.30 13.35 -10.21
CA ASN A 243 -18.76 13.19 -10.14
C ASN A 243 -19.48 13.98 -11.22
N TYR A 244 -19.03 15.19 -11.52
CA TYR A 244 -19.55 15.98 -12.66
C TYR A 244 -19.35 15.21 -13.98
N ARG A 245 -18.15 14.70 -14.24
CA ARG A 245 -17.85 13.90 -15.45
C ARG A 245 -18.74 12.66 -15.53
N SER A 246 -18.89 11.95 -14.42
CA SER A 246 -19.74 10.75 -14.33
C SER A 246 -21.21 11.05 -14.66
N VAL A 247 -21.78 12.10 -14.08
CA VAL A 247 -23.19 12.49 -14.28
C VAL A 247 -23.45 12.96 -15.72
N ASN A 248 -22.46 13.65 -16.32
CA ASN A 248 -22.59 14.20 -17.68
C ASN A 248 -21.99 13.27 -18.76
N ASN A 249 -21.58 12.04 -18.42
CA ASN A 249 -20.96 11.08 -19.35
C ASN A 249 -19.71 11.64 -20.09
N LEU A 250 -18.91 12.48 -19.41
CA LEU A 250 -17.72 13.12 -19.96
C LEU A 250 -16.47 12.30 -19.64
N TRP A 251 -16.26 11.18 -20.34
CA TRP A 251 -15.13 10.28 -20.09
C TRP A 251 -13.85 10.65 -20.87
N ASP A 252 -13.94 11.55 -21.84
CA ASP A 252 -12.75 12.12 -22.47
C ASP A 252 -12.00 13.00 -21.46
N ARG A 253 -10.79 12.61 -21.12
CA ARG A 253 -9.91 13.35 -20.19
C ARG A 253 -9.54 14.74 -20.70
N ASN A 254 -9.56 14.96 -22.02
CA ASN A 254 -9.24 16.24 -22.65
C ASN A 254 -10.47 17.14 -22.81
N ALA A 255 -11.66 16.65 -22.47
CA ALA A 255 -12.87 17.47 -22.53
C ALA A 255 -12.74 18.68 -21.60
N LYS A 256 -12.89 19.88 -22.18
CA LYS A 256 -12.90 21.11 -21.38
C LYS A 256 -14.16 21.16 -20.53
N ILE A 257 -13.96 21.44 -19.24
CA ILE A 257 -15.04 21.62 -18.27
C ILE A 257 -15.12 23.11 -17.97
N ASP A 258 -16.29 23.69 -18.26
CA ASP A 258 -16.62 25.08 -17.88
C ASP A 258 -17.52 25.05 -16.64
N TYR A 259 -16.98 24.49 -15.56
CA TYR A 259 -17.64 24.43 -14.24
C TYR A 259 -16.60 24.63 -13.15
N LYS A 260 -16.87 25.53 -12.20
CA LYS A 260 -15.99 25.81 -11.08
C LYS A 260 -16.41 24.98 -9.86
N PHE A 261 -15.64 23.98 -9.54
CA PHE A 261 -15.84 23.15 -8.36
C PHE A 261 -15.45 23.88 -7.07
N ALA A 262 -16.04 23.45 -5.96
CA ALA A 262 -15.69 23.98 -4.65
C ALA A 262 -14.19 23.73 -4.35
N THR A 263 -13.56 24.74 -3.77
CA THR A 263 -12.19 24.71 -3.26
C THR A 263 -12.24 24.96 -1.76
N LEU A 264 -11.61 24.08 -0.97
CA LEU A 264 -11.60 24.22 0.47
C LEU A 264 -10.57 25.23 0.94
N GLU A 265 -10.90 25.93 2.02
CA GLU A 265 -10.05 26.89 2.71
C GLU A 265 -9.57 26.29 4.05
N PRO A 266 -8.53 26.85 4.72
CA PRO A 266 -7.99 26.34 5.99
C PRO A 266 -9.05 26.08 7.07
N LYS A 267 -10.09 26.93 7.18
CA LYS A 267 -11.21 26.74 8.14
C LYS A 267 -11.96 25.40 7.96
N HIS A 268 -12.07 24.92 6.71
CA HIS A 268 -12.76 23.66 6.40
C HIS A 268 -11.93 22.46 6.86
N TYR A 269 -10.60 22.50 6.64
CA TYR A 269 -9.68 21.48 7.12
C TYR A 269 -9.63 21.45 8.65
N ALA A 270 -9.62 22.61 9.31
CA ALA A 270 -9.64 22.71 10.76
C ALA A 270 -10.88 22.03 11.37
N ALA A 271 -12.03 22.07 10.70
CA ALA A 271 -13.25 21.39 11.16
C ALA A 271 -13.09 19.85 11.22
N VAL A 272 -12.34 19.24 10.31
CA VAL A 272 -12.05 17.81 10.31
C VAL A 272 -10.92 17.48 11.30
N CYS A 273 -9.85 18.28 11.35
CA CYS A 273 -8.76 18.13 12.33
C CYS A 273 -9.24 18.23 13.78
N GLY A 274 -10.34 18.93 14.04
CA GLY A 274 -10.97 18.98 15.36
C GLY A 274 -11.67 17.70 15.79
N LEU A 275 -11.83 16.71 14.91
CA LEU A 275 -12.50 15.43 15.21
C LEU A 275 -11.57 14.38 15.83
N PHE A 276 -10.29 14.45 15.54
CA PHE A 276 -9.27 13.50 16.01
C PHE A 276 -7.87 14.09 15.92
N ASP A 277 -6.92 13.50 16.64
CA ASP A 277 -5.51 13.89 16.56
C ASP A 277 -4.90 13.41 15.24
N ILE A 278 -4.51 14.35 14.36
CA ILE A 278 -3.82 14.04 13.10
C ILE A 278 -2.31 13.80 13.29
N ASN A 279 -1.79 14.04 14.50
CA ASN A 279 -0.41 13.72 14.88
C ASN A 279 -0.26 12.33 15.53
N ASP A 280 -1.35 11.56 15.65
CA ASP A 280 -1.31 10.20 16.18
C ASP A 280 -0.42 9.30 15.29
N PRO A 281 0.73 8.79 15.78
CA PRO A 281 1.61 7.94 14.97
C PRO A 281 0.93 6.66 14.47
N LYS A 282 -0.10 6.16 15.16
CA LYS A 282 -0.87 5.00 14.71
C LYS A 282 -1.57 5.21 13.36
N LEU A 283 -1.71 6.45 12.90
CA LEU A 283 -2.19 6.71 11.53
C LEU A 283 -1.30 6.08 10.45
N LEU A 284 -0.06 5.72 10.76
CA LEU A 284 0.81 4.98 9.83
C LEU A 284 0.50 3.48 9.76
N MET A 285 -0.39 2.98 10.62
CA MET A 285 -0.84 1.58 10.62
C MET A 285 -2.16 1.37 9.85
N GLY A 286 -2.88 2.43 9.49
CA GLY A 286 -4.14 2.33 8.76
C GLY A 286 -3.97 1.88 7.31
N GLU A 287 -5.05 1.37 6.71
CA GLU A 287 -5.03 0.81 5.35
C GLU A 287 -4.85 1.86 4.25
N PHE A 288 -5.14 3.14 4.52
CA PHE A 288 -4.96 4.27 3.61
C PHE A 288 -3.68 5.07 3.87
N GLU A 289 -2.66 4.45 4.49
CA GLU A 289 -1.40 5.11 4.80
C GLU A 289 -0.78 5.82 3.58
N PRO A 290 -0.67 5.21 2.38
CA PRO A 290 -0.06 5.87 1.24
C PRO A 290 -0.79 7.15 0.79
N ASP A 291 -2.13 7.12 0.79
CA ASP A 291 -2.94 8.29 0.43
C ASP A 291 -2.87 9.36 1.51
N TYR A 292 -2.97 8.97 2.79
CA TYR A 292 -2.81 9.85 3.94
C TYR A 292 -1.45 10.55 3.93
N ARG A 293 -0.37 9.80 3.78
CA ARG A 293 1.00 10.32 3.70
C ARG A 293 1.14 11.33 2.56
N THR A 294 0.59 11.01 1.39
CA THR A 294 0.58 11.92 0.24
C THR A 294 -0.21 13.18 0.53
N ALA A 295 -1.39 13.06 1.15
CA ALA A 295 -2.23 14.18 1.53
C ALA A 295 -1.54 15.11 2.55
N ILE A 296 -0.78 14.55 3.49
CA ILE A 296 0.00 15.34 4.46
C ILE A 296 1.23 15.99 3.80
N SER A 297 2.00 15.23 3.02
CA SER A 297 3.32 15.66 2.57
C SER A 297 3.29 16.62 1.38
N TYR A 298 2.27 16.53 0.52
CA TYR A 298 2.20 17.27 -0.75
C TYR A 298 0.99 18.19 -0.90
N SER A 299 0.20 18.43 0.16
CA SER A 299 -0.87 19.43 0.13
C SER A 299 -0.33 20.83 -0.19
N ALA A 300 -1.13 21.65 -0.86
CA ALA A 300 -0.78 23.03 -1.21
C ALA A 300 -0.67 23.98 0.00
N PHE A 301 -1.12 23.53 1.16
CA PHE A 301 -1.09 24.26 2.45
C PHE A 301 -0.33 23.43 3.48
N ASP A 302 0.09 24.07 4.59
CA ASP A 302 0.72 23.37 5.69
C ASP A 302 -0.32 22.97 6.75
N TRP A 303 -0.39 21.67 7.02
CA TRP A 303 -1.27 21.13 8.07
C TRP A 303 -0.85 21.59 9.46
N ALA A 304 0.46 21.82 9.67
CA ALA A 304 0.99 22.32 10.94
C ALA A 304 0.42 23.70 11.29
N ASP A 305 0.25 24.57 10.29
CA ASP A 305 -0.39 25.89 10.47
C ASP A 305 -1.87 25.75 10.86
N ILE A 306 -2.58 24.77 10.27
CA ILE A 306 -4.00 24.55 10.54
C ILE A 306 -4.25 24.05 11.96
N ILE A 307 -3.38 23.17 12.46
CA ILE A 307 -3.49 22.59 13.81
C ILE A 307 -2.65 23.32 14.85
N HIS A 308 -1.95 24.40 14.45
CA HIS A 308 -1.05 25.15 15.32
C HIS A 308 0.03 24.30 16.01
N ALA A 309 0.62 23.36 15.26
CA ALA A 309 1.66 22.46 15.76
C ALA A 309 3.05 22.88 15.29
N GLU A 310 4.02 22.96 16.22
CA GLU A 310 5.42 23.20 15.91
C GLU A 310 6.21 21.91 15.62
N ASN A 311 5.68 20.77 16.04
CA ASN A 311 6.28 19.44 15.87
C ASN A 311 5.22 18.35 15.84
N GLY A 312 5.60 17.14 15.47
CA GLY A 312 4.75 15.96 15.43
C GLY A 312 4.73 15.30 14.06
N LEU A 313 3.92 14.25 13.92
CA LEU A 313 3.88 13.41 12.72
C LEU A 313 3.67 14.23 11.43
N VAL A 314 2.76 15.21 11.47
CA VAL A 314 2.43 16.06 10.30
C VAL A 314 3.63 16.87 9.84
N VAL A 315 4.34 17.50 10.80
CA VAL A 315 5.57 18.30 10.53
C VAL A 315 6.67 17.38 10.00
N ASP A 316 6.83 16.21 10.64
CA ASP A 316 7.87 15.25 10.28
C ASP A 316 7.66 14.71 8.86
N LEU A 317 6.45 14.26 8.52
CA LEU A 317 6.14 13.74 7.18
C LEU A 317 6.26 14.82 6.09
N ARG A 318 5.82 16.04 6.38
CA ARG A 318 5.92 17.17 5.45
C ARG A 318 7.36 17.44 5.02
N LYS A 319 8.32 17.25 5.94
CA LYS A 319 9.76 17.43 5.68
C LYS A 319 10.41 16.14 5.17
N ALA A 320 10.15 15.01 5.81
CA ALA A 320 10.89 13.78 5.57
C ALA A 320 10.55 13.12 4.21
N VAL A 321 9.28 13.14 3.80
CA VAL A 321 8.87 12.45 2.55
C VAL A 321 9.52 13.06 1.30
N PRO A 322 9.53 14.39 1.09
CA PRO A 322 10.29 14.99 -0.01
C PRO A 322 11.79 14.75 0.07
N MET A 323 12.37 14.71 1.30
CA MET A 323 13.80 14.45 1.48
C MET A 323 14.14 12.98 1.18
N ALA A 324 13.25 12.04 1.48
CA ALA A 324 13.43 10.65 1.09
C ALA A 324 13.41 10.47 -0.44
N ALA A 325 12.60 11.25 -1.16
CA ALA A 325 12.63 11.29 -2.62
C ALA A 325 13.98 11.79 -3.17
N LYS A 326 14.56 12.86 -2.56
CA LYS A 326 15.93 13.30 -2.87
C LYS A 326 16.97 12.22 -2.57
N ALA A 327 16.83 11.52 -1.44
CA ALA A 327 17.72 10.43 -1.06
C ALA A 327 17.67 9.27 -2.08
N ALA A 328 16.51 8.95 -2.59
CA ALA A 328 16.32 7.94 -3.64
C ALA A 328 16.97 8.33 -4.98
N ASN A 329 17.15 9.63 -5.23
CA ASN A 329 17.86 10.16 -6.39
C ASN A 329 19.35 10.46 -6.13
N CYS A 330 19.88 10.12 -4.94
CA CYS A 330 21.24 10.49 -4.49
C CYS A 330 21.50 12.01 -4.41
N GLU A 331 20.46 12.83 -4.26
CA GLU A 331 20.51 14.31 -4.23
C GLU A 331 20.46 14.90 -2.82
N LEU A 332 20.40 14.07 -1.78
CA LEU A 332 20.33 14.51 -0.39
C LEU A 332 21.66 15.18 0.02
N THR A 333 21.58 16.41 0.51
CA THR A 333 22.71 17.22 0.95
C THR A 333 22.89 17.21 2.47
N GLU A 334 24.04 17.67 2.97
CA GLU A 334 24.25 17.85 4.42
C GLU A 334 23.30 18.89 5.03
N ALA A 335 22.88 19.90 4.26
CA ALA A 335 21.89 20.87 4.73
C ALA A 335 20.51 20.24 4.90
N ASP A 336 20.13 19.35 3.96
CA ASP A 336 18.89 18.56 4.07
C ASP A 336 18.92 17.66 5.31
N LEU A 337 20.05 16.97 5.55
CA LEU A 337 20.25 16.12 6.73
C LEU A 337 20.21 16.91 8.04
N ALA A 338 20.83 18.10 8.08
CA ALA A 338 20.76 18.98 9.25
C ALA A 338 19.31 19.40 9.55
N SER A 339 18.51 19.66 8.51
CA SER A 339 17.09 19.95 8.65
C SER A 339 16.31 18.76 9.21
N LEU A 340 16.59 17.53 8.73
CA LEU A 340 15.96 16.32 9.25
C LEU A 340 16.35 16.00 10.70
N ARG A 341 17.62 16.23 11.08
CA ARG A 341 18.11 16.05 12.45
C ARG A 341 17.48 17.04 13.44
N SER A 342 16.89 18.14 12.97
CA SER A 342 16.13 19.08 13.79
C SER A 342 14.70 18.63 14.09
N LEU A 343 14.21 17.56 13.46
CA LEU A 343 12.92 16.98 13.74
C LEU A 343 12.91 16.32 15.13
N LYS A 344 11.73 16.22 15.73
CA LYS A 344 11.56 15.59 17.04
C LYS A 344 11.96 14.11 17.01
N ASN A 345 11.68 13.41 15.91
CA ASN A 345 12.04 12.02 15.75
C ASN A 345 13.31 11.87 14.89
N PRO A 346 14.46 11.46 15.46
CA PRO A 346 15.72 11.32 14.73
C PRO A 346 15.70 10.22 13.65
N PHE A 347 14.73 9.33 13.71
CA PHE A 347 14.53 8.25 12.73
C PHE A 347 14.56 8.75 11.28
N TYR A 348 13.95 9.92 11.01
CA TYR A 348 13.81 10.40 9.62
C TYR A 348 15.14 10.74 8.97
N ALA A 349 16.08 11.28 9.72
CA ALA A 349 17.44 11.54 9.23
C ALA A 349 18.17 10.23 8.94
N GLU A 350 18.14 9.30 9.89
CA GLU A 350 18.74 7.96 9.75
C GLU A 350 18.15 7.21 8.54
N ALA A 351 16.84 7.25 8.38
CA ALA A 351 16.16 6.58 7.27
C ALA A 351 16.56 7.17 5.91
N CYS A 352 16.60 8.49 5.77
CA CYS A 352 17.01 9.15 4.52
C CYS A 352 18.48 8.88 4.19
N GLU A 353 19.38 8.89 5.18
CA GLU A 353 20.79 8.50 5.00
C GLU A 353 20.90 7.04 4.51
N ALA A 354 20.13 6.12 5.11
CA ALA A 354 20.13 4.71 4.74
C ALA A 354 19.58 4.47 3.33
N ILE A 355 18.51 5.19 2.94
CA ILE A 355 17.96 5.15 1.57
C ILE A 355 19.03 5.58 0.57
N GLN A 356 19.68 6.74 0.78
CA GLN A 356 20.71 7.22 -0.14
C GLN A 356 21.92 6.27 -0.22
N ALA A 357 22.35 5.73 0.93
CA ALA A 357 23.44 4.78 0.97
C ALA A 357 23.10 3.46 0.25
N ARG A 358 21.85 2.99 0.33
CA ARG A 358 21.37 1.82 -0.42
C ARG A 358 21.47 2.08 -1.92
N VAL A 359 20.86 3.18 -2.40
CA VAL A 359 20.85 3.51 -3.83
C VAL A 359 22.26 3.67 -4.37
N ARG A 360 23.16 4.35 -3.64
CA ARG A 360 24.58 4.46 -4.05
C ARG A 360 25.26 3.10 -4.20
N ARG A 361 25.00 2.13 -3.31
CA ARG A 361 25.55 0.76 -3.44
C ARG A 361 24.96 0.04 -4.65
N GLU A 362 23.66 0.19 -4.91
CA GLU A 362 22.98 -0.40 -6.07
C GLU A 362 23.56 0.16 -7.38
N LEU A 363 23.73 1.48 -7.47
CA LEU A 363 24.34 2.14 -8.62
C LEU A 363 25.80 1.73 -8.82
N ALA A 364 26.59 1.65 -7.74
CA ALA A 364 27.99 1.18 -7.82
C ALA A 364 28.08 -0.28 -8.31
N ALA A 365 27.12 -1.14 -7.96
CA ALA A 365 27.07 -2.51 -8.46
C ALA A 365 26.75 -2.62 -9.95
N LEU A 366 26.16 -1.56 -10.54
CA LEU A 366 25.85 -1.45 -11.98
C LEU A 366 26.98 -0.78 -12.76
N GLU A 367 28.01 -0.22 -12.08
CA GLU A 367 29.13 0.45 -12.73
C GLU A 367 29.83 -0.48 -13.74
N GLY A 368 30.02 0.02 -14.96
CA GLY A 368 30.57 -0.76 -16.07
C GLY A 368 29.62 -1.78 -16.73
N LYS A 369 28.45 -2.04 -16.15
CA LYS A 369 27.41 -2.90 -16.73
C LYS A 369 26.33 -2.13 -17.46
N VAL A 370 26.03 -0.92 -17.00
CA VAL A 370 25.02 -0.04 -17.55
C VAL A 370 25.64 1.32 -17.81
N LYS A 371 25.31 1.92 -18.98
CA LYS A 371 25.67 3.28 -19.31
C LYS A 371 24.43 4.15 -19.17
N ILE A 372 24.46 5.09 -18.25
CA ILE A 372 23.42 6.09 -18.08
C ILE A 372 23.85 7.32 -18.86
N GLU A 373 23.04 7.74 -19.81
CA GLU A 373 23.28 8.94 -20.63
C GLU A 373 22.25 10.01 -20.28
N GLU A 374 22.68 11.26 -20.31
CA GLU A 374 21.75 12.40 -20.19
C GLU A 374 20.81 12.44 -21.41
N THR A 375 19.56 12.81 -21.15
CA THR A 375 18.59 12.98 -22.23
C THR A 375 19.08 14.10 -23.18
N PRO A 376 19.21 13.85 -24.50
CA PRO A 376 19.64 14.87 -25.44
C PRO A 376 18.71 16.10 -25.42
N ASP A 377 19.32 17.29 -25.36
CA ASP A 377 18.58 18.56 -25.43
C ASP A 377 18.23 18.89 -26.89
N VAL A 378 17.15 18.28 -27.36
CA VAL A 378 16.63 18.44 -28.72
C VAL A 378 15.11 18.55 -28.71
N ALA A 379 14.51 19.00 -29.80
CA ALA A 379 13.06 19.01 -29.95
C ALA A 379 12.48 17.59 -29.82
N PRO A 380 11.29 17.41 -29.18
CA PRO A 380 10.72 16.11 -28.87
C PRO A 380 10.60 15.16 -30.06
N ASP A 381 10.31 15.68 -31.25
CA ASP A 381 10.21 14.93 -32.52
C ASP A 381 11.56 14.39 -33.03
N LYS A 382 12.68 14.89 -32.49
CA LYS A 382 14.05 14.48 -32.82
C LYS A 382 14.72 13.67 -31.72
N LEU A 383 14.07 13.52 -30.57
CA LEU A 383 14.68 12.92 -29.40
C LEU A 383 15.11 11.47 -29.66
N PHE A 384 14.24 10.67 -30.25
CA PHE A 384 14.53 9.27 -30.57
C PHE A 384 15.76 9.13 -31.48
N ASP A 385 15.79 9.92 -32.57
CA ASP A 385 16.91 9.90 -33.52
C ASP A 385 18.22 10.31 -32.83
N ALA A 386 18.18 11.28 -31.91
CA ALA A 386 19.34 11.71 -31.15
C ALA A 386 19.85 10.63 -30.20
N ILE A 387 18.94 9.89 -29.54
CA ILE A 387 19.28 8.78 -28.62
C ILE A 387 19.96 7.63 -29.39
N VAL A 388 19.46 7.25 -30.57
CA VAL A 388 19.98 6.11 -31.32
C VAL A 388 21.16 6.47 -32.24
N ALA A 389 21.41 7.74 -32.51
CA ALA A 389 22.48 8.20 -33.38
C ALA A 389 23.88 7.64 -33.07
N PRO A 390 24.29 7.53 -31.77
CA PRO A 390 25.59 6.92 -31.42
C PRO A 390 25.69 5.42 -31.73
N CYS A 391 24.56 4.76 -32.00
CA CYS A 391 24.47 3.34 -32.28
C CYS A 391 24.41 3.03 -33.79
N LYS A 392 24.63 4.03 -34.65
CA LYS A 392 24.56 3.88 -36.10
C LYS A 392 25.44 2.74 -36.60
N GLY A 393 24.86 1.84 -37.42
CA GLY A 393 25.53 0.65 -37.94
C GLY A 393 25.49 -0.57 -37.00
N LYS A 394 24.82 -0.46 -35.86
CA LYS A 394 24.58 -1.57 -34.93
C LYS A 394 23.09 -1.95 -34.90
N VAL A 395 22.79 -3.18 -34.52
CA VAL A 395 21.43 -3.58 -34.17
C VAL A 395 21.12 -3.00 -32.76
N VAL A 396 20.01 -2.28 -32.66
CA VAL A 396 19.58 -1.64 -31.38
C VAL A 396 18.21 -2.19 -31.02
N LEU A 397 18.11 -2.77 -29.83
CA LEU A 397 16.83 -3.07 -29.19
C LEU A 397 16.45 -1.86 -28.34
N VAL A 398 15.26 -1.33 -28.54
CA VAL A 398 14.75 -0.19 -27.78
C VAL A 398 13.52 -0.63 -27.02
N ASP A 399 13.56 -0.46 -25.71
CA ASP A 399 12.43 -0.70 -24.83
C ASP A 399 11.99 0.62 -24.17
N PHE A 400 10.68 0.92 -24.25
CA PHE A 400 10.07 2.09 -23.63
C PHE A 400 9.28 1.64 -22.41
N TRP A 401 9.77 1.99 -21.25
CA TRP A 401 9.12 1.62 -20.01
C TRP A 401 8.92 2.82 -19.05
N ASN A 402 8.13 2.60 -18.01
CA ASN A 402 7.91 3.59 -16.99
C ASN A 402 7.88 2.91 -15.60
N THR A 403 8.25 3.62 -14.56
CA THR A 403 8.29 3.12 -13.18
C THR A 403 6.95 2.59 -12.67
N TRP A 404 5.84 2.96 -13.28
CA TRP A 404 4.47 2.50 -12.96
C TRP A 404 3.87 1.58 -14.04
N CYS A 405 4.65 1.19 -15.02
CA CYS A 405 4.23 0.20 -16.03
C CYS A 405 4.50 -1.21 -15.51
N GLY A 406 3.51 -1.82 -14.85
CA GLY A 406 3.62 -3.17 -14.31
C GLY A 406 4.04 -4.23 -15.33
N PRO A 407 3.43 -4.31 -16.53
CA PRO A 407 3.86 -5.22 -17.60
C PRO A 407 5.32 -5.01 -18.00
N CYS A 408 5.75 -3.76 -18.20
CA CYS A 408 7.13 -3.45 -18.59
C CYS A 408 8.15 -3.97 -17.56
N GLN A 409 7.85 -3.80 -16.27
CA GLN A 409 8.71 -4.30 -15.20
C GLN A 409 8.76 -5.84 -15.13
N GLN A 410 7.71 -6.51 -15.61
CA GLN A 410 7.68 -7.98 -15.69
C GLN A 410 8.56 -8.53 -16.82
N GLU A 411 8.68 -7.81 -17.91
CA GLU A 411 9.45 -8.21 -19.09
C GLU A 411 10.95 -7.91 -18.96
N MET A 412 11.34 -6.94 -18.10
CA MET A 412 12.76 -6.56 -17.92
C MET A 412 13.73 -7.70 -17.60
N PRO A 413 13.40 -8.67 -16.72
CA PRO A 413 14.30 -9.78 -16.42
C PRO A 413 14.55 -10.69 -17.63
N ASP A 414 13.64 -10.74 -18.59
CA ASP A 414 13.72 -11.60 -19.79
C ASP A 414 14.57 -10.98 -20.92
N ILE A 415 14.95 -9.69 -20.79
CA ILE A 415 15.73 -8.94 -21.78
C ILE A 415 17.25 -9.07 -21.55
N GLN A 416 17.70 -9.78 -20.51
CA GLN A 416 19.12 -9.94 -20.16
C GLN A 416 19.89 -10.88 -21.11
#